data_8e31dce8bbf827de2c74bd87a75dedac
#
_entry.id   8e31dce8bbf827de2c74bd87a75dedac
#
_cell.length_a   1.000
_cell.length_b   1.000
_cell.length_c   1.000
_cell.angle_alpha   90.00
_cell.angle_beta   90.00
_cell.angle_gamma   90.00
#
_symmetry.space_group_name_H-M   'P 1'
#
loop_
_entity.id
_entity.type
_entity.pdbx_description
1 polymer ?
#
loop_
_entity_poly.entity_id
_entity_poly.type
_entity_poly.pdbx_seq_one_letter_code
_entity_poly.pdbx_strand_id
1 'polypeptide(L)'
;MDVQVPGNFYAGVREGEGDPSGHAREGGVKLLAADVVDLPRTKDLYYTKDRMFRAKILALIRDKYVVLDQTGFYPEGGGQVADTGAFEASGSVHRVLDVQKAAGVVLHEVENAAQLRKGQEVSGIVDVARRTAIARHHTSAHLVNAACREVLGAHIWQAGSYKDEEKGHLDVTHYRRITPAELRKIELKVNEYIMRDLPITTDILPRNEAEKRFGFRLYQGGAVPGKELRVVSVGDIDHEACGGTHQMLDSTGQIGAFKIVKREAVQDGVERIVYKAGAPAITYMQERDELLRSASDVLGVSDPELVQTVERFFREWKEQRKALEKLGSQMVGFEAEGIIKHGADKPVVRTLELDPVMLRQLGQLIAESDRAAACIMNKEGNLICAAGKNSAFSAKDLLAQVVKQLGGTGGGSDRIAQGKVAKVAAVSL
;
A
#
# COMPACT_ATOMS: atom_id res chain seq x y z
N MET A 1 -23.22 35.93 -7.71
CA MET A 1 -23.54 34.73 -6.90
C MET A 1 -22.38 34.53 -5.96
N ASP A 2 -22.56 34.93 -4.71
CA ASP A 2 -21.52 34.82 -3.69
C ASP A 2 -21.27 33.36 -3.37
N VAL A 3 -20.10 32.87 -3.76
CA VAL A 3 -19.61 31.53 -3.32
C VAL A 3 -19.08 31.72 -1.92
N GLN A 4 -19.89 31.36 -0.91
CA GLN A 4 -19.40 31.21 0.45
C GLN A 4 -18.30 30.14 0.48
N VAL A 5 -17.08 30.56 0.82
CA VAL A 5 -15.98 29.65 1.14
C VAL A 5 -16.37 28.92 2.42
N PRO A 6 -16.42 27.57 2.44
CA PRO A 6 -16.69 26.85 3.68
C PRO A 6 -15.58 27.14 4.69
N GLY A 7 -15.97 27.75 5.82
CA GLY A 7 -15.04 28.04 6.89
C GLY A 7 -14.46 26.73 7.48
N ASN A 8 -13.17 26.77 7.72
CA ASN A 8 -12.40 25.84 8.58
C ASN A 8 -12.66 24.33 8.43
N PHE A 9 -12.39 23.77 7.27
CA PHE A 9 -12.37 22.31 7.07
C PHE A 9 -11.20 21.60 7.80
N TYR A 10 -10.27 22.33 8.39
CA TYR A 10 -9.06 21.78 9.03
C TYR A 10 -9.14 21.61 10.55
N ALA A 11 -10.25 22.00 11.18
CA ALA A 11 -10.43 21.82 12.61
C ALA A 11 -11.14 20.49 12.94
N GLY A 12 -10.58 19.36 12.59
CA GLY A 12 -11.22 18.08 12.89
C GLY A 12 -10.53 16.82 12.41
N VAL A 13 -9.31 16.89 11.89
CA VAL A 13 -8.54 15.68 11.58
C VAL A 13 -8.04 15.09 12.91
N ARG A 14 -8.82 14.18 13.49
CA ARG A 14 -8.33 13.27 14.53
C ARG A 14 -7.33 12.32 13.87
N GLU A 15 -6.18 12.16 14.54
CA GLU A 15 -5.15 11.18 14.23
C GLU A 15 -5.80 9.79 14.04
N GLY A 16 -5.86 9.34 12.80
CA GLY A 16 -6.27 7.98 12.42
C GLY A 16 -5.03 7.24 11.96
N GLU A 17 -4.76 6.11 12.59
CA GLU A 17 -3.66 5.20 12.35
C GLU A 17 -3.48 4.88 10.86
N GLY A 18 -2.27 5.12 10.32
CA GLY A 18 -1.97 4.57 9.01
C GLY A 18 -0.93 5.25 8.13
N ASP A 19 0.19 5.71 8.65
CA ASP A 19 1.46 5.74 7.91
C ASP A 19 2.63 5.86 8.88
N PRO A 20 3.49 4.85 9.03
CA PRO A 20 4.58 4.88 10.02
C PRO A 20 5.70 5.89 9.71
N SER A 21 5.70 6.58 8.57
CA SER A 21 6.75 7.54 8.20
C SER A 21 6.45 9.00 8.53
N GLY A 22 5.18 9.39 8.77
CA GLY A 22 4.77 10.79 8.96
C GLY A 22 4.73 11.30 10.41
N HIS A 23 4.38 10.46 11.37
CA HIS A 23 3.99 10.91 12.72
C HIS A 23 5.14 11.14 13.71
N ALA A 24 6.33 10.61 13.46
CA ALA A 24 7.49 10.82 14.36
C ALA A 24 8.14 12.21 14.21
N ARG A 25 7.86 12.96 13.14
CA ARG A 25 8.57 14.19 12.78
C ARG A 25 7.96 15.47 13.36
N GLU A 26 6.64 15.58 13.50
CA GLU A 26 6.02 16.79 14.07
C GLU A 26 6.41 17.06 15.53
N GLY A 27 6.51 16.02 16.35
CA GLY A 27 7.00 16.14 17.72
C GLY A 27 8.46 16.60 17.81
N GLY A 28 9.31 16.14 16.88
CA GLY A 28 10.72 16.50 16.79
C GLY A 28 10.94 17.98 16.41
N VAL A 29 10.18 18.49 15.45
CA VAL A 29 10.27 19.89 14.99
C VAL A 29 9.84 20.87 16.09
N LYS A 30 8.79 20.56 16.85
CA LYS A 30 8.34 21.40 17.99
C LYS A 30 9.40 21.48 19.09
N LEU A 31 10.09 20.39 19.40
CA LEU A 31 11.19 20.36 20.37
C LEU A 31 12.40 21.20 19.91
N LEU A 32 12.67 21.25 18.61
CA LEU A 32 13.78 22.02 18.04
C LEU A 32 13.46 23.51 17.89
N ALA A 33 12.20 23.91 17.83
CA ALA A 33 11.82 25.32 17.72
C ALA A 33 12.29 26.16 18.90
N ALA A 34 12.32 25.61 20.12
CA ALA A 34 12.84 26.26 21.30
C ALA A 34 14.38 26.48 21.26
N ASP A 35 15.08 25.56 20.58
CA ASP A 35 16.55 25.59 20.48
C ASP A 35 17.05 26.62 19.45
N VAL A 36 16.17 27.18 18.62
CA VAL A 36 16.54 28.09 17.51
C VAL A 36 15.96 29.49 17.63
N VAL A 37 15.26 29.80 18.70
CA VAL A 37 14.51 31.07 18.90
C VAL A 37 15.44 32.31 18.80
N ASP A 38 16.68 32.20 19.27
CA ASP A 38 17.64 33.28 19.28
C ASP A 38 18.56 33.29 18.04
N LEU A 39 18.36 32.39 17.09
CA LEU A 39 19.14 32.32 15.87
C LEU A 39 18.56 33.19 14.75
N PRO A 40 19.39 33.83 13.92
CA PRO A 40 18.90 34.56 12.77
C PRO A 40 18.22 33.62 11.77
N ARG A 41 17.26 34.15 11.03
CA ARG A 41 16.61 33.41 9.93
C ARG A 41 17.66 32.98 8.92
N THR A 42 17.55 31.72 8.46
CA THR A 42 18.40 31.19 7.40
C THR A 42 17.99 31.80 6.06
N LYS A 43 18.97 32.25 5.27
CA LYS A 43 18.72 32.71 3.90
C LYS A 43 18.49 31.54 2.98
N ASP A 44 17.34 31.54 2.29
CA ASP A 44 16.90 30.47 1.40
C ASP A 44 17.59 30.60 0.02
N LEU A 45 18.45 29.64 -0.35
CA LEU A 45 19.07 29.51 -1.68
C LEU A 45 18.52 28.35 -2.51
N TYR A 46 17.62 27.56 -1.98
CA TYR A 46 17.16 26.30 -2.59
C TYR A 46 16.18 26.48 -3.77
N TYR A 47 15.86 27.73 -4.12
CA TYR A 47 15.03 28.04 -5.33
C TYR A 47 15.91 28.27 -6.56
N THR A 48 17.14 27.79 -6.58
CA THR A 48 18.02 27.79 -7.75
C THR A 48 18.27 26.36 -8.25
N LYS A 49 18.87 26.23 -9.43
CA LYS A 49 19.35 24.94 -9.97
C LYS A 49 20.76 24.60 -9.50
N ASP A 50 21.34 25.43 -8.66
CA ASP A 50 22.73 25.27 -8.22
C ASP A 50 22.88 24.01 -7.36
N ARG A 51 23.89 23.22 -7.69
CA ARG A 51 24.24 22.02 -6.94
C ARG A 51 25.02 22.34 -5.68
N MET A 52 25.81 23.41 -5.70
CA MET A 52 26.75 23.75 -4.65
C MET A 52 26.54 25.18 -4.12
N PHE A 53 26.76 25.36 -2.84
CA PHE A 53 26.75 26.67 -2.20
C PHE A 53 27.77 26.71 -1.06
N ARG A 54 28.18 27.91 -0.64
CA ARG A 54 29.01 28.10 0.54
C ARG A 54 28.17 28.69 1.66
N ALA A 55 28.46 28.28 2.89
CA ALA A 55 27.75 28.76 4.06
C ALA A 55 28.66 28.70 5.32
N LYS A 56 28.26 29.45 6.33
CA LYS A 56 28.94 29.47 7.64
C LYS A 56 28.03 28.80 8.69
N ILE A 57 28.60 27.95 9.51
CA ILE A 57 27.89 27.30 10.62
C ILE A 57 27.61 28.34 11.72
N LEU A 58 26.33 28.58 12.01
CA LEU A 58 25.88 29.47 13.07
C LEU A 58 25.72 28.74 14.41
N ALA A 59 25.25 27.50 14.39
CA ALA A 59 25.05 26.69 15.59
C ALA A 59 25.12 25.20 15.29
N LEU A 60 25.45 24.44 16.32
CA LEU A 60 25.34 23.00 16.41
C LEU A 60 24.34 22.70 17.54
N ILE A 61 23.31 21.89 17.25
CA ILE A 61 22.25 21.59 18.20
C ILE A 61 22.24 20.07 18.44
N ARG A 62 22.40 19.68 19.71
CA ARG A 62 22.38 18.30 20.17
C ARG A 62 23.35 17.38 19.42
N ASP A 63 24.52 17.89 19.02
CA ASP A 63 25.55 17.19 18.25
C ASP A 63 25.04 16.46 17.00
N LYS A 64 23.86 16.85 16.52
CA LYS A 64 23.15 16.21 15.40
C LYS A 64 22.75 17.19 14.31
N TYR A 65 22.27 18.38 14.70
CA TYR A 65 21.78 19.39 13.77
C TYR A 65 22.71 20.52 13.56
N VAL A 66 22.91 20.90 12.30
CA VAL A 66 23.72 22.04 11.89
C VAL A 66 22.82 23.17 11.40
N VAL A 67 22.99 24.36 11.91
CA VAL A 67 22.32 25.58 11.45
C VAL A 67 23.34 26.45 10.69
N LEU A 68 22.95 26.87 9.48
CA LEU A 68 23.74 27.69 8.58
C LEU A 68 23.13 29.09 8.45
N ASP A 69 23.97 30.07 8.05
CA ASP A 69 23.53 31.43 7.69
C ASP A 69 22.69 31.44 6.41
N GLN A 70 23.00 30.54 5.47
CA GLN A 70 22.26 30.34 4.24
C GLN A 70 22.32 28.88 3.80
N THR A 71 21.29 28.41 3.05
CA THR A 71 21.26 27.02 2.61
C THR A 71 20.64 26.84 1.23
N GLY A 72 21.26 25.96 0.44
CA GLY A 72 20.69 25.45 -0.81
C GLY A 72 19.86 24.17 -0.63
N PHE A 73 19.79 23.61 0.60
CA PHE A 73 18.96 22.44 0.88
C PHE A 73 17.51 22.84 1.16
N TYR A 74 16.57 22.23 0.44
CA TYR A 74 15.13 22.41 0.65
C TYR A 74 14.69 21.68 1.92
N PRO A 75 14.07 22.35 2.88
CA PRO A 75 13.49 21.71 4.06
C PRO A 75 12.15 21.06 3.70
N GLU A 76 11.78 19.99 4.41
CA GLU A 76 10.48 19.37 4.25
C GLU A 76 9.34 20.40 4.36
N GLY A 77 8.44 20.40 3.38
CA GLY A 77 7.33 21.35 3.37
C GLY A 77 6.40 21.17 2.17
N GLY A 78 5.11 21.52 2.32
CA GLY A 78 4.13 21.43 1.25
C GLY A 78 3.93 20.00 0.72
N GLY A 79 4.14 18.99 1.56
CA GLY A 79 4.10 17.58 1.17
C GLY A 79 5.30 17.12 0.33
N GLN A 80 6.31 17.96 0.14
CA GLN A 80 7.58 17.57 -0.47
C GLN A 80 8.58 17.21 0.63
N VAL A 81 9.23 16.03 0.53
CA VAL A 81 10.30 15.63 1.45
C VAL A 81 11.52 16.53 1.33
N ALA A 82 12.33 16.56 2.38
CA ALA A 82 13.56 17.33 2.44
C ALA A 82 14.59 16.84 1.41
N ASP A 83 15.50 17.75 1.04
CA ASP A 83 16.68 17.35 0.28
C ASP A 83 17.67 16.55 1.12
N THR A 84 18.53 15.82 0.43
CA THR A 84 19.72 15.17 0.97
C THR A 84 20.98 15.62 0.21
N GLY A 85 22.15 15.28 0.73
CA GLY A 85 23.41 15.58 0.11
C GLY A 85 24.57 15.56 1.12
N ALA A 86 25.48 16.53 1.05
CA ALA A 86 26.63 16.56 1.93
C ALA A 86 27.12 17.97 2.22
N PHE A 87 27.81 18.14 3.35
CA PHE A 87 28.73 19.26 3.63
C PHE A 87 30.16 18.79 3.46
N GLU A 88 30.96 19.57 2.74
CA GLU A 88 32.40 19.43 2.70
C GLU A 88 33.02 20.51 3.63
N ALA A 89 33.83 20.10 4.60
CA ALA A 89 34.45 20.96 5.56
C ALA A 89 35.84 20.42 5.93
N SER A 90 36.89 21.25 5.83
CA SER A 90 38.26 20.88 6.22
C SER A 90 38.76 19.53 5.65
N GLY A 91 38.37 19.21 4.42
CA GLY A 91 38.73 17.95 3.75
C GLY A 91 37.93 16.72 4.15
N SER A 92 36.90 16.89 4.98
CA SER A 92 35.97 15.81 5.36
C SER A 92 34.59 16.03 4.75
N VAL A 93 33.88 14.93 4.51
CA VAL A 93 32.52 14.92 3.96
C VAL A 93 31.56 14.47 5.05
N HIS A 94 30.50 15.23 5.27
CA HIS A 94 29.45 14.97 6.25
C HIS A 94 28.12 14.87 5.52
N ARG A 95 27.46 13.71 5.56
CA ARG A 95 26.17 13.51 4.88
C ARG A 95 25.05 14.30 5.55
N VAL A 96 24.24 15.00 4.75
CA VAL A 96 22.98 15.62 5.16
C VAL A 96 21.87 14.60 4.94
N LEU A 97 21.25 14.16 6.02
CA LEU A 97 20.26 13.08 6.04
C LEU A 97 18.82 13.60 5.96
N ASP A 98 18.56 14.75 6.60
CA ASP A 98 17.25 15.40 6.63
C ASP A 98 17.40 16.91 6.82
N VAL A 99 16.38 17.67 6.40
CA VAL A 99 16.38 19.13 6.54
C VAL A 99 14.99 19.58 6.98
N GLN A 100 14.93 20.29 8.09
CA GLN A 100 13.70 20.78 8.70
C GLN A 100 13.74 22.30 8.86
N LYS A 101 12.58 22.96 8.93
CA LYS A 101 12.47 24.41 9.14
C LYS A 101 11.63 24.72 10.38
N ALA A 102 12.18 25.45 11.33
CA ALA A 102 11.50 25.90 12.54
C ALA A 102 11.76 27.40 12.77
N ALA A 103 10.72 28.19 13.01
CA ALA A 103 10.79 29.62 13.26
C ALA A 103 11.60 30.43 12.21
N GLY A 104 11.67 29.92 10.95
CA GLY A 104 12.46 30.55 9.88
C GLY A 104 13.93 30.16 9.84
N VAL A 105 14.38 29.29 10.76
CA VAL A 105 15.72 28.72 10.80
C VAL A 105 15.67 27.33 10.18
N VAL A 106 16.66 27.01 9.33
CA VAL A 106 16.78 25.69 8.70
C VAL A 106 17.79 24.85 9.46
N LEU A 107 17.35 23.66 9.88
CA LEU A 107 18.15 22.68 10.62
C LEU A 107 18.49 21.52 9.68
N HIS A 108 19.77 21.20 9.58
CA HIS A 108 20.26 20.08 8.77
C HIS A 108 20.65 18.95 9.71
N GLU A 109 20.01 17.80 9.61
CA GLU A 109 20.45 16.59 10.28
C GLU A 109 21.68 16.05 9.55
N VAL A 110 22.82 16.02 10.26
CA VAL A 110 24.13 15.75 9.64
C VAL A 110 24.80 14.57 10.33
N GLU A 111 25.29 13.65 9.53
CA GLU A 111 26.08 12.52 10.03
C GLU A 111 27.41 13.03 10.60
N ASN A 112 27.75 12.61 11.83
CA ASN A 112 28.94 13.04 12.54
C ASN A 112 29.05 14.57 12.75
N ALA A 113 27.93 15.24 12.98
CA ALA A 113 27.84 16.68 13.15
C ALA A 113 28.76 17.21 14.30
N ALA A 114 29.04 16.42 15.33
CA ALA A 114 29.93 16.74 16.44
C ALA A 114 31.37 17.05 16.00
N GLN A 115 31.78 16.67 14.81
CA GLN A 115 33.10 17.00 14.24
C GLN A 115 33.17 18.42 13.65
N LEU A 116 32.02 19.03 13.41
CA LEU A 116 31.89 20.40 12.90
C LEU A 116 31.96 21.42 14.05
N ARG A 117 32.23 22.71 13.73
CA ARG A 117 32.34 23.77 14.73
C ARG A 117 31.56 25.01 14.31
N LYS A 118 31.00 25.72 15.29
CA LYS A 118 30.43 27.04 15.08
C LYS A 118 31.48 27.99 14.47
N GLY A 119 31.07 28.75 13.45
CA GLY A 119 31.92 29.68 12.74
C GLY A 119 32.72 29.06 11.58
N GLN A 120 32.72 27.75 11.42
CA GLN A 120 33.35 27.02 10.31
C GLN A 120 32.61 27.28 9.00
N GLU A 121 33.37 27.44 7.91
CA GLU A 121 32.82 27.47 6.56
C GLU A 121 32.63 26.05 6.02
N VAL A 122 31.53 25.82 5.30
CA VAL A 122 31.20 24.58 4.63
C VAL A 122 30.79 24.83 3.20
N SER A 123 31.08 23.88 2.32
CA SER A 123 30.49 23.79 1.00
C SER A 123 29.34 22.77 1.04
N GLY A 124 28.11 23.23 0.85
CA GLY A 124 26.93 22.36 0.73
C GLY A 124 26.82 21.82 -0.69
N ILE A 125 26.61 20.53 -0.82
CA ILE A 125 26.43 19.81 -2.09
C ILE A 125 25.09 19.10 -2.04
N VAL A 126 24.15 19.55 -2.87
CA VAL A 126 22.79 18.97 -2.93
C VAL A 126 22.74 17.78 -3.88
N ASP A 127 22.00 16.74 -3.53
CA ASP A 127 21.65 15.65 -4.44
C ASP A 127 20.63 16.15 -5.47
N VAL A 128 21.12 16.69 -6.56
CA VAL A 128 20.29 17.26 -7.64
C VAL A 128 19.49 16.19 -8.37
N ALA A 129 20.01 14.98 -8.48
CA ALA A 129 19.28 13.89 -9.13
C ALA A 129 18.01 13.54 -8.33
N ARG A 130 18.15 13.39 -7.02
CA ARG A 130 17.02 13.17 -6.12
C ARG A 130 16.04 14.35 -6.12
N ARG A 131 16.51 15.57 -5.98
CA ARG A 131 15.69 16.80 -6.04
C ARG A 131 14.90 16.88 -7.35
N THR A 132 15.51 16.55 -8.48
CA THR A 132 14.84 16.55 -9.78
C THR A 132 13.75 15.48 -9.85
N ALA A 133 13.99 14.29 -9.33
CA ALA A 133 12.98 13.24 -9.24
C ALA A 133 11.78 13.68 -8.38
N ILE A 134 12.04 14.29 -7.22
CA ILE A 134 11.00 14.86 -6.35
C ILE A 134 10.24 15.98 -7.07
N ALA A 135 10.94 16.88 -7.79
CA ALA A 135 10.32 17.96 -8.55
C ALA A 135 9.40 17.45 -9.67
N ARG A 136 9.74 16.32 -10.31
CA ARG A 136 8.84 15.64 -11.27
C ARG A 136 7.55 15.19 -10.61
N HIS A 137 7.63 14.54 -9.46
CA HIS A 137 6.44 14.14 -8.71
C HIS A 137 5.65 15.35 -8.20
N HIS A 138 6.33 16.43 -7.75
CA HIS A 138 5.65 17.62 -7.27
C HIS A 138 4.92 18.36 -8.40
N THR A 139 5.56 18.54 -9.55
CA THR A 139 4.93 19.16 -10.70
C THR A 139 3.78 18.29 -11.25
N SER A 140 3.93 16.97 -11.19
CA SER A 140 2.83 16.04 -11.51
C SER A 140 1.61 16.22 -10.60
N ALA A 141 1.76 16.63 -9.33
CA ALA A 141 0.61 16.93 -8.47
C ALA A 141 -0.25 18.05 -9.02
N HIS A 142 0.36 19.13 -9.53
CA HIS A 142 -0.35 20.23 -10.22
C HIS A 142 -1.12 19.71 -11.43
N LEU A 143 -0.48 18.86 -12.26
CA LEU A 143 -1.14 18.27 -13.44
C LEU A 143 -2.30 17.35 -13.05
N VAL A 144 -2.12 16.51 -12.01
CA VAL A 144 -3.17 15.63 -11.48
C VAL A 144 -4.35 16.46 -10.96
N ASN A 145 -4.09 17.54 -10.23
CA ASN A 145 -5.13 18.43 -9.72
C ASN A 145 -5.92 19.08 -10.87
N ALA A 146 -5.24 19.60 -11.88
CA ALA A 146 -5.86 20.17 -13.08
C ALA A 146 -6.68 19.12 -13.85
N ALA A 147 -6.12 17.92 -14.08
CA ALA A 147 -6.80 16.82 -14.77
C ALA A 147 -8.04 16.32 -13.98
N CYS A 148 -7.94 16.24 -12.65
CA CYS A 148 -9.10 15.88 -11.81
C CYS A 148 -10.21 16.92 -11.92
N ARG A 149 -9.89 18.20 -11.94
CA ARG A 149 -10.90 19.28 -12.15
C ARG A 149 -11.58 19.17 -13.51
N GLU A 150 -10.83 18.87 -14.56
CA GLU A 150 -11.37 18.73 -15.91
C GLU A 150 -12.25 17.49 -16.06
N VAL A 151 -11.85 16.36 -15.47
CA VAL A 151 -12.54 15.06 -15.61
C VAL A 151 -13.70 14.89 -14.63
N LEU A 152 -13.52 15.32 -13.38
CA LEU A 152 -14.46 15.07 -12.28
C LEU A 152 -15.32 16.29 -11.95
N GLY A 153 -14.85 17.49 -12.26
CA GLY A 153 -15.59 18.73 -12.07
C GLY A 153 -14.93 19.76 -11.14
N ALA A 154 -15.51 20.96 -11.13
CA ALA A 154 -14.96 22.13 -10.46
C ALA A 154 -14.93 22.05 -8.91
N HIS A 155 -15.57 21.07 -8.31
CA HIS A 155 -15.59 20.81 -6.85
C HIS A 155 -14.30 20.17 -6.32
N ILE A 156 -13.38 19.82 -7.22
CA ILE A 156 -12.10 19.23 -6.84
C ILE A 156 -11.19 20.28 -6.20
N TRP A 157 -10.71 19.98 -5.00
CA TRP A 157 -9.69 20.71 -4.25
C TRP A 157 -8.68 19.73 -3.67
N GLN A 158 -7.43 20.17 -3.48
CA GLN A 158 -6.43 19.40 -2.79
C GLN A 158 -6.75 19.36 -1.29
N ALA A 159 -6.87 18.16 -0.74
CA ALA A 159 -7.04 17.91 0.70
C ALA A 159 -5.72 17.51 1.39
N GLY A 160 -4.76 16.97 0.62
CA GLY A 160 -3.44 16.58 1.10
C GLY A 160 -2.53 16.19 -0.06
N SER A 161 -1.25 16.08 0.22
CA SER A 161 -0.28 15.64 -0.80
C SER A 161 1.04 15.19 -0.16
N TYR A 162 1.75 14.31 -0.87
CA TYR A 162 3.09 13.87 -0.52
C TYR A 162 3.89 13.56 -1.80
N LYS A 163 5.20 13.84 -1.79
CA LYS A 163 6.09 13.59 -2.92
C LYS A 163 7.50 13.28 -2.39
N ASP A 164 8.00 12.14 -2.81
CA ASP A 164 9.39 11.73 -2.68
C ASP A 164 10.00 11.43 -4.06
N GLU A 165 11.19 10.85 -4.12
CA GLU A 165 11.87 10.48 -5.35
C GLU A 165 11.23 9.29 -6.09
N GLU A 166 10.44 8.46 -5.41
CA GLU A 166 9.87 7.23 -5.93
C GLU A 166 8.41 7.35 -6.36
N LYS A 167 7.66 8.21 -5.66
CA LYS A 167 6.21 8.36 -5.86
C LYS A 167 5.69 9.71 -5.39
N GLY A 168 4.50 10.04 -5.85
CA GLY A 168 3.68 11.09 -5.28
C GLY A 168 2.27 10.60 -4.99
N HIS A 169 1.57 11.27 -4.09
CA HIS A 169 0.11 11.18 -4.02
C HIS A 169 -0.52 12.55 -3.88
N LEU A 170 -1.73 12.65 -4.38
CA LEU A 170 -2.61 13.80 -4.22
C LEU A 170 -3.94 13.32 -3.66
N ASP A 171 -4.37 13.91 -2.56
CA ASP A 171 -5.69 13.73 -1.99
C ASP A 171 -6.60 14.82 -2.51
N VAL A 172 -7.70 14.45 -3.13
CA VAL A 172 -8.66 15.38 -3.73
C VAL A 172 -10.03 15.22 -3.09
N THR A 173 -10.74 16.33 -2.91
CA THR A 173 -12.12 16.30 -2.47
C THR A 173 -13.01 15.72 -3.58
N HIS A 174 -13.75 14.65 -3.26
CA HIS A 174 -14.71 14.06 -4.21
C HIS A 174 -15.78 13.28 -3.45
N TYR A 175 -17.04 13.47 -3.83
CA TYR A 175 -18.22 12.96 -3.11
C TYR A 175 -18.49 11.46 -3.30
N ARG A 176 -17.76 10.80 -4.19
CA ARG A 176 -17.88 9.36 -4.46
C ARG A 176 -16.55 8.76 -4.88
N ARG A 177 -16.51 7.44 -4.93
CA ARG A 177 -15.35 6.70 -5.42
C ARG A 177 -15.05 7.04 -6.88
N ILE A 178 -13.81 7.42 -7.19
CA ILE A 178 -13.33 7.62 -8.56
C ILE A 178 -13.30 6.24 -9.26
N THR A 179 -13.97 6.15 -10.40
CA THR A 179 -14.07 4.89 -11.15
C THR A 179 -12.77 4.59 -11.93
N PRO A 180 -12.51 3.32 -12.29
CA PRO A 180 -11.38 2.97 -13.15
C PRO A 180 -11.38 3.70 -14.50
N ALA A 181 -12.55 3.99 -15.06
CA ALA A 181 -12.67 4.73 -16.32
C ALA A 181 -12.26 6.20 -16.16
N GLU A 182 -12.63 6.82 -15.04
CA GLU A 182 -12.22 8.19 -14.72
C GLU A 182 -10.72 8.28 -14.42
N LEU A 183 -10.15 7.31 -13.68
CA LEU A 183 -8.70 7.25 -13.44
C LEU A 183 -7.92 7.16 -14.75
N ARG A 184 -8.37 6.34 -15.71
CA ARG A 184 -7.75 6.28 -17.04
C ARG A 184 -7.83 7.61 -17.78
N LYS A 185 -8.95 8.33 -17.70
CA LYS A 185 -9.08 9.65 -18.31
C LYS A 185 -8.15 10.69 -17.67
N ILE A 186 -8.04 10.68 -16.33
CA ILE A 186 -7.13 11.55 -15.58
C ILE A 186 -5.68 11.26 -16.00
N GLU A 187 -5.28 9.98 -16.02
CA GLU A 187 -3.93 9.56 -16.43
C GLU A 187 -3.59 10.01 -17.86
N LEU A 188 -4.51 9.81 -18.80
CA LEU A 188 -4.34 10.25 -20.18
C LEU A 188 -4.22 11.77 -20.28
N LYS A 189 -5.04 12.51 -19.52
CA LYS A 189 -5.00 13.97 -19.52
C LYS A 189 -3.69 14.50 -18.92
N VAL A 190 -3.17 13.91 -17.86
CA VAL A 190 -1.85 14.28 -17.30
C VAL A 190 -0.76 14.06 -18.34
N ASN A 191 -0.75 12.89 -19.02
CA ASN A 191 0.23 12.63 -20.08
C ASN A 191 0.06 13.56 -21.28
N GLU A 192 -1.18 13.95 -21.63
CA GLU A 192 -1.42 14.99 -22.65
C GLU A 192 -0.76 16.33 -22.26
N TYR A 193 -0.92 16.79 -21.01
CA TYR A 193 -0.25 18.01 -20.53
C TYR A 193 1.27 17.90 -20.57
N ILE A 194 1.82 16.71 -20.25
CA ILE A 194 3.26 16.45 -20.35
C ILE A 194 3.73 16.55 -21.79
N MET A 195 3.00 15.93 -22.73
CA MET A 195 3.34 15.96 -24.16
C MET A 195 3.18 17.33 -24.82
N ARG A 196 2.34 18.20 -24.26
CA ARG A 196 2.22 19.60 -24.70
C ARG A 196 3.45 20.44 -24.36
N ASP A 197 4.35 19.95 -23.54
CA ASP A 197 5.60 20.60 -23.12
C ASP A 197 5.41 22.05 -22.63
N LEU A 198 4.43 22.22 -21.72
CA LEU A 198 4.02 23.53 -21.21
C LEU A 198 5.11 24.13 -20.33
N PRO A 199 5.38 25.47 -20.42
CA PRO A 199 6.38 26.12 -19.59
C PRO A 199 5.99 26.09 -18.10
N ILE A 200 6.99 25.92 -17.23
CA ILE A 200 6.84 26.01 -15.79
C ILE A 200 7.53 27.30 -15.34
N THR A 201 6.75 28.23 -14.81
CA THR A 201 7.26 29.53 -14.35
C THR A 201 6.98 29.77 -12.88
N THR A 202 7.76 30.64 -12.27
CA THR A 202 7.58 31.03 -10.87
C THR A 202 7.69 32.55 -10.76
N ASP A 203 6.64 33.16 -10.21
CA ASP A 203 6.59 34.59 -9.96
C ASP A 203 6.38 34.90 -8.48
N ILE A 204 7.02 35.94 -7.98
CA ILE A 204 6.71 36.51 -6.66
C ILE A 204 5.80 37.70 -6.86
N LEU A 205 4.55 37.57 -6.44
CA LEU A 205 3.52 38.58 -6.66
C LEU A 205 2.95 39.11 -5.33
N PRO A 206 2.60 40.42 -5.25
CA PRO A 206 1.78 40.87 -4.13
C PRO A 206 0.49 40.05 -4.03
N ARG A 207 0.07 39.69 -2.82
CA ARG A 207 -1.09 38.81 -2.58
C ARG A 207 -2.35 39.27 -3.33
N ASN A 208 -2.68 40.55 -3.19
CA ASN A 208 -3.87 41.14 -3.82
C ASN A 208 -3.82 41.07 -5.35
N GLU A 209 -2.64 41.16 -5.94
CA GLU A 209 -2.46 41.03 -7.40
C GLU A 209 -2.61 39.56 -7.82
N ALA A 210 -1.98 38.63 -7.11
CA ALA A 210 -2.09 37.22 -7.38
C ALA A 210 -3.57 36.74 -7.27
N GLU A 211 -4.26 37.12 -6.18
CA GLU A 211 -5.67 36.81 -5.97
C GLU A 211 -6.60 37.42 -7.04
N LYS A 212 -6.33 38.65 -7.46
CA LYS A 212 -7.06 39.30 -8.55
C LYS A 212 -6.87 38.59 -9.89
N ARG A 213 -5.65 38.12 -10.17
CA ARG A 213 -5.29 37.48 -11.43
C ARG A 213 -5.76 36.04 -11.53
N PHE A 214 -5.59 35.25 -10.46
CA PHE A 214 -5.80 33.81 -10.49
C PHE A 214 -6.94 33.31 -9.58
N GLY A 215 -7.52 34.20 -8.77
CA GLY A 215 -8.59 33.85 -7.83
C GLY A 215 -8.10 32.99 -6.64
N PHE A 216 -9.05 32.50 -5.84
CA PHE A 216 -8.74 31.70 -4.66
C PHE A 216 -8.25 30.27 -4.95
N ARG A 217 -8.28 29.84 -6.20
CA ARG A 217 -7.69 28.55 -6.62
C ARG A 217 -6.19 28.47 -6.44
N LEU A 218 -5.52 29.59 -6.21
CA LEU A 218 -4.12 29.63 -5.76
C LEU A 218 -3.86 28.78 -4.50
N TYR A 219 -4.86 28.62 -3.63
CA TYR A 219 -4.69 28.06 -2.30
C TYR A 219 -5.06 26.57 -2.20
N GLN A 220 -4.51 25.74 -3.07
CA GLN A 220 -4.83 24.31 -3.11
C GLN A 220 -4.33 23.55 -1.86
N GLY A 221 -3.20 23.94 -1.30
CA GLY A 221 -2.65 23.36 -0.06
C GLY A 221 -3.05 24.10 1.22
N GLY A 222 -4.04 25.00 1.17
CA GLY A 222 -4.45 25.87 2.28
C GLY A 222 -3.90 27.28 2.17
N ALA A 223 -4.28 28.17 3.09
CA ALA A 223 -3.87 29.56 3.08
C ALA A 223 -2.36 29.71 3.31
N VAL A 224 -1.68 30.40 2.40
CA VAL A 224 -0.24 30.72 2.52
C VAL A 224 -0.10 32.07 3.22
N PRO A 225 0.66 32.17 4.32
CA PRO A 225 0.87 33.43 5.03
C PRO A 225 1.77 34.39 4.23
N GLY A 226 1.68 35.70 4.51
CA GLY A 226 2.57 36.71 3.94
C GLY A 226 1.86 37.72 3.02
N LYS A 227 2.57 38.81 2.71
CA LYS A 227 2.09 39.88 1.82
C LYS A 227 2.38 39.57 0.35
N GLU A 228 3.32 38.69 0.08
CA GLU A 228 3.73 38.23 -1.23
C GLU A 228 3.51 36.73 -1.33
N LEU A 229 3.14 36.26 -2.51
CA LEU A 229 2.94 34.87 -2.83
C LEU A 229 3.94 34.43 -3.90
N ARG A 230 4.56 33.29 -3.70
CA ARG A 230 5.30 32.59 -4.75
C ARG A 230 4.29 31.76 -5.54
N VAL A 231 3.98 32.23 -6.74
CA VAL A 231 3.02 31.57 -7.64
C VAL A 231 3.80 30.71 -8.63
N VAL A 232 3.50 29.42 -8.65
CA VAL A 232 3.98 28.50 -9.67
C VAL A 232 2.89 28.35 -10.71
N SER A 233 3.24 28.57 -11.97
CA SER A 233 2.33 28.46 -13.13
C SER A 233 2.82 27.34 -14.05
N VAL A 234 1.92 26.46 -14.47
CA VAL A 234 2.15 25.43 -15.47
C VAL A 234 1.34 25.76 -16.71
N GLY A 235 1.96 26.47 -17.65
CA GLY A 235 1.27 27.03 -18.80
C GLY A 235 0.04 27.82 -18.40
N ASP A 236 -1.08 27.53 -19.03
CA ASP A 236 -2.40 28.10 -18.78
C ASP A 236 -3.34 27.18 -17.95
N ILE A 237 -2.85 26.01 -17.57
CA ILE A 237 -3.69 24.95 -16.98
C ILE A 237 -3.74 24.98 -15.44
N ASP A 238 -2.68 25.46 -14.77
CA ASP A 238 -2.63 25.51 -13.33
C ASP A 238 -1.78 26.67 -12.80
N HIS A 239 -2.26 27.30 -11.72
CA HIS A 239 -1.57 28.39 -11.01
C HIS A 239 -1.80 28.20 -9.52
N GLU A 240 -0.73 27.91 -8.75
CA GLU A 240 -0.85 27.67 -7.31
C GLU A 240 0.20 28.43 -6.51
N ALA A 241 -0.17 28.90 -5.33
CA ALA A 241 0.76 29.43 -4.34
C ALA A 241 1.54 28.24 -3.72
N CYS A 242 2.69 27.94 -4.29
CA CYS A 242 3.44 26.74 -3.99
C CYS A 242 4.91 27.02 -3.63
N GLY A 243 5.38 26.36 -2.57
CA GLY A 243 6.78 26.45 -2.11
C GLY A 243 7.71 25.35 -2.64
N GLY A 244 7.25 24.47 -3.53
CA GLY A 244 8.04 23.35 -4.03
C GLY A 244 9.18 23.73 -4.98
N THR A 245 10.06 22.76 -5.26
CA THR A 245 11.27 22.95 -6.09
C THR A 245 11.01 22.81 -7.60
N HIS A 246 9.91 23.39 -8.11
CA HIS A 246 9.47 23.28 -9.51
C HIS A 246 10.47 23.85 -10.52
N GLN A 247 11.31 24.80 -10.11
CA GLN A 247 12.37 25.38 -10.96
C GLN A 247 13.42 24.37 -11.44
N MET A 248 13.42 23.14 -10.91
CA MET A 248 14.26 22.05 -11.43
C MET A 248 13.83 21.62 -12.84
N LEU A 249 12.59 21.94 -13.23
CA LEU A 249 12.02 21.66 -14.56
C LEU A 249 11.67 22.98 -15.26
N ASP A 250 12.00 23.09 -16.54
CA ASP A 250 11.66 24.25 -17.38
C ASP A 250 10.29 24.07 -18.02
N SER A 251 9.88 22.81 -18.25
CA SER A 251 8.62 22.48 -18.89
C SER A 251 8.08 21.14 -18.43
N THR A 252 6.80 20.87 -18.72
CA THR A 252 6.14 19.61 -18.36
C THR A 252 6.73 18.41 -19.07
N GLY A 253 7.30 18.56 -20.27
CA GLY A 253 7.97 17.48 -20.99
C GLY A 253 9.14 16.85 -20.21
N GLN A 254 9.80 17.63 -19.34
CA GLN A 254 10.88 17.13 -18.49
C GLN A 254 10.41 16.23 -17.33
N ILE A 255 9.11 16.12 -17.09
CA ILE A 255 8.53 15.14 -16.17
C ILE A 255 8.79 13.71 -16.69
N GLY A 256 8.65 13.51 -18.01
CA GLY A 256 8.77 12.21 -18.64
C GLY A 256 7.49 11.36 -18.47
N ALA A 257 7.64 10.05 -18.39
CA ALA A 257 6.51 9.15 -18.24
C ALA A 257 5.75 9.40 -16.93
N PHE A 258 4.41 9.30 -16.99
CA PHE A 258 3.55 9.41 -15.82
C PHE A 258 2.60 8.22 -15.74
N LYS A 259 2.42 7.64 -14.55
CA LYS A 259 1.55 6.49 -14.32
C LYS A 259 0.79 6.61 -13.00
N ILE A 260 -0.54 6.48 -13.03
CA ILE A 260 -1.33 6.27 -11.82
C ILE A 260 -1.15 4.82 -11.37
N VAL A 261 -0.70 4.63 -10.13
CA VAL A 261 -0.42 3.32 -9.54
C VAL A 261 -1.66 2.72 -8.88
N LYS A 262 -2.36 3.53 -8.09
CA LYS A 262 -3.56 3.12 -7.37
C LYS A 262 -4.39 4.31 -6.93
N ARG A 263 -5.62 4.02 -6.52
CA ARG A 263 -6.54 4.94 -5.87
C ARG A 263 -6.96 4.35 -4.50
N GLU A 264 -7.06 5.19 -3.50
CA GLU A 264 -7.46 4.83 -2.14
C GLU A 264 -8.53 5.82 -1.65
N ALA A 265 -9.49 5.37 -0.85
CA ALA A 265 -10.34 6.24 -0.06
C ALA A 265 -9.59 6.60 1.22
N VAL A 266 -9.43 7.90 1.51
CA VAL A 266 -8.77 8.38 2.74
C VAL A 266 -9.79 8.55 3.84
N GLN A 267 -10.90 9.22 3.53
CA GLN A 267 -12.06 9.43 4.38
C GLN A 267 -13.27 9.78 3.50
N ASP A 268 -14.43 9.93 4.11
CA ASP A 268 -15.62 10.36 3.38
C ASP A 268 -15.36 11.70 2.68
N GLY A 269 -15.61 11.73 1.38
CA GLY A 269 -15.40 12.91 0.53
C GLY A 269 -13.94 13.19 0.14
N VAL A 270 -12.99 12.31 0.42
CA VAL A 270 -11.57 12.48 0.04
C VAL A 270 -11.02 11.21 -0.59
N GLU A 271 -10.56 11.33 -1.83
CA GLU A 271 -9.96 10.27 -2.63
C GLU A 271 -8.47 10.55 -2.86
N ARG A 272 -7.61 9.54 -2.62
CA ARG A 272 -6.17 9.60 -2.88
C ARG A 272 -5.83 8.98 -4.21
N ILE A 273 -5.07 9.70 -5.01
CA ILE A 273 -4.47 9.21 -6.27
C ILE A 273 -2.97 9.09 -6.05
N VAL A 274 -2.45 7.86 -6.08
CA VAL A 274 -1.02 7.56 -6.00
C VAL A 274 -0.46 7.40 -7.41
N TYR A 275 0.65 8.08 -7.69
CA TYR A 275 1.27 8.10 -9.01
C TYR A 275 2.80 8.02 -8.93
N LYS A 276 3.40 7.71 -10.06
CA LYS A 276 4.84 7.74 -10.32
C LYS A 276 5.12 8.59 -11.56
N ALA A 277 6.27 9.27 -11.58
CA ALA A 277 6.69 10.13 -12.69
C ALA A 277 8.18 9.90 -13.02
N GLY A 278 8.56 10.06 -14.29
CA GLY A 278 9.92 9.85 -14.77
C GLY A 278 10.35 8.37 -14.71
N ALA A 279 11.59 8.11 -14.31
CA ALA A 279 12.15 6.75 -14.25
C ALA A 279 11.33 5.79 -13.37
N PRO A 280 10.86 6.16 -12.15
CA PRO A 280 9.99 5.30 -11.35
C PRO A 280 8.71 4.84 -12.06
N ALA A 281 8.13 5.68 -12.93
CA ALA A 281 6.96 5.29 -13.71
C ALA A 281 7.30 4.24 -14.78
N ILE A 282 8.45 4.38 -15.44
CA ILE A 282 8.93 3.42 -16.44
C ILE A 282 9.22 2.07 -15.75
N THR A 283 9.97 2.08 -14.65
CA THR A 283 10.25 0.86 -13.88
C THR A 283 8.96 0.14 -13.46
N TYR A 284 7.99 0.88 -12.96
CA TYR A 284 6.70 0.31 -12.59
C TYR A 284 5.96 -0.35 -13.77
N MET A 285 5.99 0.28 -14.96
CA MET A 285 5.38 -0.30 -16.16
C MET A 285 6.11 -1.58 -16.59
N GLN A 286 7.45 -1.58 -16.58
CA GLN A 286 8.27 -2.75 -16.90
C GLN A 286 7.99 -3.93 -15.97
N GLU A 287 7.90 -3.68 -14.65
CA GLU A 287 7.55 -4.70 -13.65
C GLU A 287 6.15 -5.29 -13.90
N ARG A 288 5.20 -4.48 -14.36
CA ARG A 288 3.85 -4.95 -14.71
C ARG A 288 3.83 -5.78 -15.99
N ASP A 289 4.58 -5.38 -17.00
CA ASP A 289 4.72 -6.14 -18.25
C ASP A 289 5.42 -7.49 -17.98
N GLU A 290 6.46 -7.51 -17.15
CA GLU A 290 7.16 -8.73 -16.76
C GLU A 290 6.25 -9.69 -15.97
N LEU A 291 5.47 -9.17 -15.03
CA LEU A 291 4.49 -9.96 -14.28
C LEU A 291 3.43 -10.57 -15.22
N LEU A 292 2.91 -9.78 -16.16
CA LEU A 292 1.93 -10.24 -17.15
C LEU A 292 2.53 -11.34 -18.02
N ARG A 293 3.71 -11.11 -18.57
CA ARG A 293 4.43 -12.11 -19.38
C ARG A 293 4.70 -13.40 -18.62
N SER A 294 5.19 -13.28 -17.37
CA SER A 294 5.45 -14.45 -16.53
C SER A 294 4.17 -15.28 -16.27
N ALA A 295 3.04 -14.61 -16.07
CA ALA A 295 1.75 -15.30 -15.90
C ALA A 295 1.28 -15.99 -17.18
N SER A 296 1.49 -15.36 -18.35
CA SER A 296 1.18 -15.92 -19.67
C SER A 296 2.06 -17.14 -19.98
N ASP A 297 3.36 -17.06 -19.65
CA ASP A 297 4.34 -18.15 -19.83
C ASP A 297 3.97 -19.39 -19.01
N VAL A 298 3.54 -19.22 -17.75
CA VAL A 298 3.08 -20.34 -16.88
C VAL A 298 1.93 -21.11 -17.54
N LEU A 299 1.05 -20.41 -18.25
CA LEU A 299 -0.12 -21.01 -18.91
C LEU A 299 0.17 -21.39 -20.37
N GLY A 300 1.34 -21.06 -20.92
CA GLY A 300 1.73 -21.33 -22.29
C GLY A 300 0.87 -20.62 -23.34
N VAL A 301 0.44 -19.37 -23.04
CA VAL A 301 -0.44 -18.59 -23.92
C VAL A 301 0.11 -17.18 -24.15
N SER A 302 -0.41 -16.47 -25.14
CA SER A 302 -0.11 -15.06 -25.35
C SER A 302 -0.86 -14.17 -24.32
N ASP A 303 -0.32 -12.96 -24.05
CA ASP A 303 -0.91 -12.04 -23.07
C ASP A 303 -2.40 -11.73 -23.33
N PRO A 304 -2.89 -11.51 -24.57
CA PRO A 304 -4.31 -11.31 -24.84
C PRO A 304 -5.19 -12.52 -24.48
N GLU A 305 -4.65 -13.73 -24.51
CA GLU A 305 -5.40 -14.97 -24.23
C GLU A 305 -5.43 -15.33 -22.74
N LEU A 306 -4.60 -14.64 -21.92
CA LEU A 306 -4.42 -14.96 -20.49
C LEU A 306 -5.75 -15.00 -19.73
N VAL A 307 -6.56 -13.96 -19.84
CA VAL A 307 -7.83 -13.85 -19.09
C VAL A 307 -8.77 -14.99 -19.47
N GLN A 308 -8.97 -15.23 -20.76
CA GLN A 308 -9.85 -16.31 -21.26
C GLN A 308 -9.36 -17.68 -20.80
N THR A 309 -8.05 -17.90 -20.81
CA THR A 309 -7.44 -19.17 -20.36
C THR A 309 -7.63 -19.38 -18.86
N VAL A 310 -7.41 -18.36 -18.03
CA VAL A 310 -7.65 -18.44 -16.59
C VAL A 310 -9.13 -18.73 -16.28
N GLU A 311 -10.08 -18.08 -16.98
CA GLU A 311 -11.51 -18.33 -16.82
C GLU A 311 -11.89 -19.77 -17.20
N ARG A 312 -11.31 -20.30 -18.31
CA ARG A 312 -11.50 -21.68 -18.73
C ARG A 312 -10.95 -22.65 -17.66
N PHE A 313 -9.71 -22.47 -17.22
CA PHE A 313 -9.07 -23.30 -16.19
C PHE A 313 -9.89 -23.33 -14.90
N PHE A 314 -10.38 -22.18 -14.46
CA PHE A 314 -11.16 -22.09 -13.22
C PHE A 314 -12.52 -22.78 -13.33
N ARG A 315 -13.15 -22.74 -14.52
CA ARG A 315 -14.38 -23.48 -14.81
C ARG A 315 -14.12 -24.99 -14.82
N GLU A 316 -13.11 -25.46 -15.57
CA GLU A 316 -12.72 -26.87 -15.65
C GLU A 316 -12.33 -27.42 -14.27
N TRP A 317 -11.57 -26.67 -13.50
CA TRP A 317 -11.22 -27.05 -12.13
C TRP A 317 -12.46 -27.24 -11.24
N LYS A 318 -13.44 -26.35 -11.32
CA LYS A 318 -14.72 -26.50 -10.57
C LYS A 318 -15.51 -27.73 -11.01
N GLU A 319 -15.55 -28.01 -12.31
CA GLU A 319 -16.23 -29.18 -12.85
C GLU A 319 -15.54 -30.48 -12.42
N GLN A 320 -14.23 -30.54 -12.53
CA GLN A 320 -13.43 -31.69 -12.08
C GLN A 320 -13.60 -31.94 -10.59
N ARG A 321 -13.56 -30.88 -9.77
CA ARG A 321 -13.80 -31.01 -8.34
C ARG A 321 -15.17 -31.59 -8.01
N LYS A 322 -16.24 -31.13 -8.67
CA LYS A 322 -17.58 -31.67 -8.49
C LYS A 322 -17.69 -33.15 -8.97
N ALA A 323 -17.00 -33.49 -10.06
CA ALA A 323 -16.94 -34.86 -10.53
C ALA A 323 -16.23 -35.78 -9.53
N LEU A 324 -15.10 -35.33 -8.97
CA LEU A 324 -14.38 -36.08 -7.92
C LEU A 324 -15.24 -36.26 -6.66
N GLU A 325 -15.92 -35.22 -6.20
CA GLU A 325 -16.84 -35.30 -5.05
C GLU A 325 -17.98 -36.30 -5.30
N LYS A 326 -18.56 -36.29 -6.53
CA LYS A 326 -19.61 -37.26 -6.93
C LYS A 326 -19.07 -38.69 -6.96
N LEU A 327 -17.90 -38.92 -7.57
CA LEU A 327 -17.29 -40.25 -7.62
C LEU A 327 -16.95 -40.75 -6.21
N GLY A 328 -16.41 -39.87 -5.35
CA GLY A 328 -16.16 -40.17 -3.95
C GLY A 328 -17.42 -40.59 -3.21
N SER A 329 -18.52 -39.86 -3.39
CA SER A 329 -19.81 -40.22 -2.77
C SER A 329 -20.38 -41.56 -3.28
N GLN A 330 -20.22 -41.86 -4.59
CA GLN A 330 -20.61 -43.16 -5.14
C GLN A 330 -19.75 -44.29 -4.54
N MET A 331 -18.43 -44.09 -4.43
CA MET A 331 -17.52 -45.07 -3.81
C MET A 331 -17.89 -45.34 -2.34
N VAL A 332 -18.21 -44.29 -1.62
CA VAL A 332 -18.70 -44.40 -0.21
C VAL A 332 -20.01 -45.18 -0.17
N GLY A 333 -20.92 -44.97 -1.12
CA GLY A 333 -22.17 -45.75 -1.23
C GLY A 333 -21.94 -47.26 -1.43
N PHE A 334 -21.06 -47.62 -2.36
CA PHE A 334 -20.70 -49.04 -2.61
C PHE A 334 -20.04 -49.69 -1.40
N GLU A 335 -19.12 -49.01 -0.73
CA GLU A 335 -18.50 -49.49 0.49
C GLU A 335 -19.51 -49.67 1.63
N ALA A 336 -20.46 -48.72 1.76
CA ALA A 336 -21.54 -48.81 2.75
C ALA A 336 -22.42 -50.02 2.50
N GLU A 337 -22.84 -50.29 1.26
CA GLU A 337 -23.65 -51.49 0.92
C GLU A 337 -22.92 -52.77 1.25
N GLY A 338 -21.61 -52.86 0.93
CA GLY A 338 -20.78 -54.03 1.27
C GLY A 338 -20.66 -54.26 2.78
N ILE A 339 -20.49 -53.18 3.54
CA ILE A 339 -20.38 -53.25 5.01
C ILE A 339 -21.73 -53.59 5.64
N ILE A 340 -22.83 -52.99 5.18
CA ILE A 340 -24.19 -53.23 5.70
C ILE A 340 -24.58 -54.68 5.51
N LYS A 341 -24.24 -55.29 4.36
CA LYS A 341 -24.57 -56.67 4.05
C LYS A 341 -23.87 -57.68 5.00
N HIS A 342 -22.71 -57.36 5.50
CA HIS A 342 -21.88 -58.27 6.32
C HIS A 342 -21.79 -57.86 7.79
N GLY A 343 -22.24 -56.68 8.17
CA GLY A 343 -22.06 -56.12 9.50
C GLY A 343 -23.19 -56.32 10.49
N ALA A 344 -24.20 -57.16 10.17
CA ALA A 344 -25.37 -57.35 11.05
C ALA A 344 -25.09 -58.22 12.27
N ASP A 345 -24.32 -59.29 12.10
CA ASP A 345 -24.06 -60.28 13.17
C ASP A 345 -22.69 -60.08 13.84
N LYS A 346 -21.76 -59.43 13.16
CA LYS A 346 -20.42 -59.11 13.65
C LYS A 346 -19.95 -57.76 13.08
N PRO A 347 -19.31 -56.89 13.92
CA PRO A 347 -18.81 -55.63 13.43
C PRO A 347 -17.75 -55.79 12.32
N VAL A 348 -17.89 -55.04 11.23
CA VAL A 348 -16.92 -55.00 10.13
C VAL A 348 -15.78 -54.01 10.49
N VAL A 349 -14.53 -54.46 10.46
CA VAL A 349 -13.37 -53.61 10.62
C VAL A 349 -12.63 -53.50 9.29
N ARG A 350 -12.45 -52.28 8.77
CA ARG A 350 -11.71 -52.01 7.53
C ARG A 350 -10.80 -50.78 7.61
N THR A 351 -9.72 -50.86 6.85
CA THR A 351 -8.89 -49.71 6.54
C THR A 351 -9.14 -49.31 5.08
N LEU A 352 -9.60 -48.11 4.86
CA LEU A 352 -9.97 -47.57 3.53
C LEU A 352 -9.18 -46.28 3.24
N GLU A 353 -8.88 -46.06 1.98
CA GLU A 353 -8.25 -44.78 1.52
C GLU A 353 -9.31 -43.71 1.33
N LEU A 354 -9.92 -43.25 2.40
CA LEU A 354 -10.94 -42.21 2.42
C LEU A 354 -10.47 -41.02 3.23
N ASP A 355 -10.80 -39.83 2.74
CA ASP A 355 -10.59 -38.63 3.54
C ASP A 355 -11.55 -38.56 4.74
N PRO A 356 -11.30 -37.67 5.71
CA PRO A 356 -12.16 -37.58 6.90
C PRO A 356 -13.64 -37.22 6.62
N VAL A 357 -13.93 -36.55 5.48
CA VAL A 357 -15.30 -36.22 5.10
C VAL A 357 -16.01 -37.45 4.57
N MET A 358 -15.36 -38.20 3.68
CA MET A 358 -15.86 -39.48 3.15
C MET A 358 -16.03 -40.53 4.25
N LEU A 359 -15.09 -40.63 5.20
CA LEU A 359 -15.24 -41.50 6.37
C LEU A 359 -16.49 -41.16 7.18
N ARG A 360 -16.79 -39.88 7.40
CA ARG A 360 -18.01 -39.47 8.10
C ARG A 360 -19.26 -39.81 7.33
N GLN A 361 -19.28 -39.61 6.00
CA GLN A 361 -20.39 -40.02 5.16
C GLN A 361 -20.62 -41.51 5.23
N LEU A 362 -19.59 -42.33 5.15
CA LEU A 362 -19.67 -43.77 5.29
C LEU A 362 -20.22 -44.18 6.67
N GLY A 363 -19.75 -43.58 7.74
CA GLY A 363 -20.30 -43.79 9.08
C GLY A 363 -21.78 -43.43 9.20
N GLN A 364 -22.21 -42.32 8.57
CA GLN A 364 -23.64 -41.92 8.53
C GLN A 364 -24.51 -42.96 7.81
N LEU A 365 -24.09 -43.43 6.64
CA LEU A 365 -24.83 -44.43 5.88
C LEU A 365 -24.98 -45.74 6.67
N ILE A 366 -23.91 -46.18 7.36
CA ILE A 366 -23.97 -47.36 8.19
C ILE A 366 -24.89 -47.12 9.40
N ALA A 367 -24.84 -45.97 10.03
CA ALA A 367 -25.70 -45.63 11.15
C ALA A 367 -27.19 -45.50 10.76
N GLU A 368 -27.50 -45.21 9.51
CA GLU A 368 -28.86 -45.19 8.99
C GLU A 368 -29.41 -46.60 8.69
N SER A 369 -28.56 -47.61 8.58
CA SER A 369 -28.96 -49.00 8.38
C SER A 369 -29.73 -49.57 9.58
N ASP A 370 -30.29 -50.78 9.41
CA ASP A 370 -31.04 -51.46 10.47
C ASP A 370 -30.07 -52.00 11.57
N ARG A 371 -29.21 -52.98 11.24
CA ARG A 371 -28.42 -53.74 12.22
C ARG A 371 -26.91 -53.66 12.06
N ALA A 372 -26.40 -53.11 10.96
CA ALA A 372 -24.98 -53.16 10.68
C ALA A 372 -24.17 -52.38 11.70
N ALA A 373 -22.96 -52.87 11.99
CA ALA A 373 -21.97 -52.17 12.77
C ALA A 373 -20.59 -52.26 12.10
N ALA A 374 -19.82 -51.17 12.16
CA ALA A 374 -18.48 -51.16 11.59
C ALA A 374 -17.56 -50.14 12.30
N CYS A 375 -16.25 -50.43 12.25
CA CYS A 375 -15.20 -49.50 12.55
C CYS A 375 -14.28 -49.37 11.34
N ILE A 376 -14.20 -48.13 10.81
CA ILE A 376 -13.46 -47.85 9.60
C ILE A 376 -12.41 -46.80 9.90
N MET A 377 -11.17 -47.09 9.48
CA MET A 377 -10.06 -46.17 9.65
C MET A 377 -9.39 -45.84 8.30
N ASN A 378 -8.76 -44.70 8.21
CA ASN A 378 -7.89 -44.38 7.08
C ASN A 378 -6.40 -44.56 7.44
N LYS A 379 -5.52 -44.41 6.43
CA LYS A 379 -4.06 -44.53 6.64
C LYS A 379 -3.48 -43.47 7.58
N GLU A 380 -4.18 -42.36 7.76
CA GLU A 380 -3.79 -41.25 8.65
C GLU A 380 -4.21 -41.49 10.12
N GLY A 381 -4.91 -42.61 10.37
CA GLY A 381 -5.39 -42.99 11.69
C GLY A 381 -6.72 -42.34 12.09
N ASN A 382 -7.41 -41.61 11.17
CA ASN A 382 -8.77 -41.18 11.46
C ASN A 382 -9.68 -42.41 11.49
N LEU A 383 -10.46 -42.52 12.57
CA LEU A 383 -11.34 -43.66 12.85
C LEU A 383 -12.78 -43.18 13.00
N ILE A 384 -13.70 -43.91 12.39
CA ILE A 384 -15.13 -43.80 12.64
C ILE A 384 -15.71 -45.18 12.95
N CYS A 385 -16.46 -45.28 14.03
CA CYS A 385 -17.27 -46.42 14.35
C CYS A 385 -18.74 -46.02 14.22
N ALA A 386 -19.54 -46.87 13.60
CA ALA A 386 -20.97 -46.62 13.36
C ALA A 386 -21.79 -47.87 13.65
N ALA A 387 -23.03 -47.69 14.14
CA ALA A 387 -23.96 -48.76 14.47
C ALA A 387 -25.39 -48.42 14.00
N GLY A 388 -26.05 -49.32 13.35
CA GLY A 388 -27.41 -49.24 12.84
C GLY A 388 -28.46 -49.03 13.94
N LYS A 389 -29.73 -48.73 13.50
CA LYS A 389 -30.83 -48.38 14.43
C LYS A 389 -31.13 -49.45 15.45
N ASN A 390 -31.09 -50.71 15.03
CA ASN A 390 -31.38 -51.89 15.84
C ASN A 390 -30.15 -52.79 15.99
N SER A 391 -28.94 -52.24 15.90
CA SER A 391 -27.70 -52.95 16.09
C SER A 391 -27.55 -53.44 17.55
N ALA A 392 -27.04 -54.65 17.71
CA ALA A 392 -26.64 -55.17 19.04
C ALA A 392 -25.35 -54.51 19.57
N PHE A 393 -24.68 -53.70 18.77
CA PHE A 393 -23.41 -53.07 19.09
C PHE A 393 -23.56 -51.55 19.30
N SER A 394 -22.76 -50.98 20.20
CA SER A 394 -22.63 -49.52 20.41
C SER A 394 -21.38 -49.02 19.68
N ALA A 395 -21.53 -47.99 18.83
CA ALA A 395 -20.40 -47.36 18.14
C ALA A 395 -19.38 -46.80 19.13
N LYS A 396 -19.81 -46.27 20.27
CA LYS A 396 -18.99 -45.75 21.35
C LYS A 396 -18.13 -46.86 21.97
N ASP A 397 -18.73 -48.05 22.24
CA ASP A 397 -18.02 -49.17 22.84
C ASP A 397 -17.03 -49.79 21.84
N LEU A 398 -17.40 -49.88 20.56
CA LEU A 398 -16.52 -50.33 19.49
C LEU A 398 -15.31 -49.38 19.34
N LEU A 399 -15.53 -48.09 19.39
CA LEU A 399 -14.45 -47.10 19.36
C LEU A 399 -13.52 -47.27 20.54
N ALA A 400 -14.06 -47.44 21.74
CA ALA A 400 -13.25 -47.65 22.96
C ALA A 400 -12.39 -48.91 22.87
N GLN A 401 -12.92 -50.02 22.31
CA GLN A 401 -12.17 -51.26 22.08
C GLN A 401 -11.03 -51.06 21.07
N VAL A 402 -11.27 -50.36 19.94
CA VAL A 402 -10.24 -50.10 18.94
C VAL A 402 -9.15 -49.18 19.51
N VAL A 403 -9.54 -48.11 20.20
CA VAL A 403 -8.59 -47.16 20.82
C VAL A 403 -7.76 -47.85 21.90
N LYS A 404 -8.34 -48.80 22.67
CA LYS A 404 -7.60 -49.59 23.66
C LYS A 404 -6.52 -50.47 23.02
N GLN A 405 -6.78 -51.03 21.82
CA GLN A 405 -5.82 -51.90 21.11
C GLN A 405 -4.74 -51.11 20.36
N LEU A 406 -5.12 -50.00 19.71
CA LEU A 406 -4.24 -49.25 18.81
C LEU A 406 -3.65 -47.97 19.43
N GLY A 407 -4.08 -47.60 20.63
CA GLY A 407 -3.80 -46.29 21.22
C GLY A 407 -4.58 -45.18 20.53
N GLY A 408 -4.72 -44.05 21.17
CA GLY A 408 -5.39 -42.88 20.58
C GLY A 408 -6.47 -42.30 21.48
N THR A 409 -7.33 -41.47 20.90
CA THR A 409 -8.43 -40.80 21.59
C THR A 409 -9.66 -40.69 20.67
N GLY A 410 -10.84 -40.58 21.26
CA GLY A 410 -12.08 -40.38 20.53
C GLY A 410 -13.28 -40.38 21.44
N GLY A 411 -14.47 -40.17 20.83
CA GLY A 411 -15.75 -40.16 21.54
C GLY A 411 -16.90 -40.04 20.57
N GLY A 412 -18.10 -40.14 21.09
CA GLY A 412 -19.33 -40.04 20.29
C GLY A 412 -20.53 -40.62 20.99
N SER A 413 -21.56 -40.98 20.23
CA SER A 413 -22.80 -41.62 20.68
C SER A 413 -22.76 -43.10 20.37
N ASP A 414 -23.80 -43.82 20.81
CA ASP A 414 -23.98 -45.24 20.49
C ASP A 414 -24.20 -45.52 19.01
N ARG A 415 -24.55 -44.49 18.25
CA ARG A 415 -24.81 -44.57 16.81
C ARG A 415 -23.60 -44.23 15.96
N ILE A 416 -22.85 -43.21 16.34
CA ILE A 416 -21.66 -42.76 15.63
C ILE A 416 -20.67 -42.26 16.67
N ALA A 417 -19.44 -42.80 16.58
CA ALA A 417 -18.31 -42.37 17.35
C ALA A 417 -17.09 -42.20 16.46
N GLN A 418 -16.27 -41.18 16.70
CA GLN A 418 -15.12 -40.85 15.88
C GLN A 418 -13.90 -40.61 16.77
N GLY A 419 -12.73 -40.90 16.23
CA GLY A 419 -11.47 -40.76 16.96
C GLY A 419 -10.27 -40.76 16.04
N LYS A 420 -9.11 -40.75 16.68
CA LYS A 420 -7.83 -40.89 15.99
C LYS A 420 -7.00 -41.93 16.71
N VAL A 421 -6.53 -42.92 15.98
CA VAL A 421 -5.65 -43.98 16.52
C VAL A 421 -4.19 -43.63 16.34
N ALA A 422 -3.33 -44.08 17.26
CA ALA A 422 -1.88 -43.86 17.23
C ALA A 422 -1.18 -44.77 16.21
N LYS A 423 -1.76 -45.94 15.91
CA LYS A 423 -1.25 -46.93 14.94
C LYS A 423 -2.39 -47.43 14.08
N VAL A 424 -2.15 -47.57 12.77
CA VAL A 424 -3.08 -48.26 11.87
C VAL A 424 -2.66 -49.71 11.74
N ALA A 425 -3.47 -50.62 12.27
CA ALA A 425 -3.24 -52.06 12.23
C ALA A 425 -4.58 -52.83 12.23
N ALA A 426 -4.52 -54.11 11.92
CA ALA A 426 -5.69 -54.97 12.00
C ALA A 426 -6.18 -55.09 13.45
N VAL A 427 -7.48 -55.01 13.66
CA VAL A 427 -8.14 -55.12 14.95
C VAL A 427 -9.17 -56.24 14.89
N SER A 428 -9.25 -57.00 15.95
CA SER A 428 -10.34 -58.02 16.16
C SER A 428 -11.31 -57.45 17.17
N LEU A 429 -12.62 -57.40 16.77
CA LEU A 429 -13.74 -56.96 17.59
C LEU A 429 -14.68 -58.09 17.87
#